data_895bd09ff4fcb713b73f2c1629f3c405
#
_entry.id   895bd09ff4fcb713b73f2c1629f3c405
#
_cell.length_a   1.000
_cell.length_b   1.000
_cell.length_c   1.000
_cell.angle_alpha   90.00
_cell.angle_beta   90.00
_cell.angle_gamma   90.00
#
_symmetry.space_group_name_H-M   'P 1'
#
loop_
_entity.id
_entity.type
_entity.pdbx_description
1 polymer ?
#
loop_
_entity_poly.entity_id
_entity_poly.type
_entity_poly.pdbx_seq_one_letter_code
_entity_poly.pdbx_strand_id
1 'polypeptide(L)'
;MQLVIVESPAKAKTIEKYLGGDYKVLASYGHVRDLPPKDGSVRPDEGFAMDWEVYQDKRNRDQVKAIADAAKKADRLILATDPDREGEAISWHVQELLAKKKALPAKVDRVTFNAITKGAVTEAMTRPRALDQDLIDAYLARRALD
;
A
#
# COMPACT_ATOMS: atom_id res chain seq x y z
N MET A 1 -12.90 -12.98 4.21
CA MET A 1 -12.27 -12.48 2.97
C MET A 1 -10.96 -11.80 3.30
N GLN A 2 -9.93 -12.04 2.50
CA GLN A 2 -8.63 -11.40 2.67
C GLN A 2 -8.44 -10.39 1.54
N LEU A 3 -8.02 -9.17 1.88
CA LEU A 3 -7.81 -8.09 0.92
C LEU A 3 -6.34 -7.98 0.55
N VAL A 4 -6.04 -8.02 -0.75
CA VAL A 4 -4.67 -7.86 -1.28
C VAL A 4 -4.59 -6.54 -2.04
N ILE A 5 -3.58 -5.74 -1.74
CA ILE A 5 -3.34 -4.46 -2.41
C ILE A 5 -2.06 -4.53 -3.22
N VAL A 6 -2.16 -4.18 -4.50
CA VAL A 6 -1.03 -4.07 -5.42
C VAL A 6 -1.04 -2.66 -6.04
N GLU A 7 0.01 -2.30 -6.80
CA GLU A 7 0.12 -0.94 -7.35
C GLU A 7 -0.65 -0.73 -8.67
N SER A 8 -0.88 -1.77 -9.46
CA SER A 8 -1.50 -1.60 -10.78
C SER A 8 -2.70 -2.53 -10.99
N PRO A 9 -3.70 -2.11 -11.79
CA PRO A 9 -4.86 -2.96 -12.09
C PRO A 9 -4.52 -4.21 -12.88
N ALA A 10 -3.52 -4.17 -13.77
CA ALA A 10 -3.10 -5.34 -14.51
C ALA A 10 -2.53 -6.42 -13.59
N LYS A 11 -1.70 -6.01 -12.63
CA LYS A 11 -1.12 -6.89 -11.63
C LYS A 11 -2.20 -7.47 -10.71
N ALA A 12 -3.16 -6.64 -10.33
CA ALA A 12 -4.29 -7.07 -9.50
C ALA A 12 -5.09 -8.18 -10.16
N LYS A 13 -5.40 -8.01 -11.43
CA LYS A 13 -6.18 -8.99 -12.20
C LYS A 13 -5.47 -10.34 -12.29
N THR A 14 -4.16 -10.32 -12.56
CA THR A 14 -3.35 -11.53 -12.66
C THR A 14 -3.26 -12.26 -11.33
N ILE A 15 -3.00 -11.53 -10.25
CA ILE A 15 -2.85 -12.12 -8.91
C ILE A 15 -4.18 -12.69 -8.42
N GLU A 16 -5.29 -11.99 -8.65
CA GLU A 16 -6.61 -12.50 -8.26
C GLU A 16 -6.91 -13.83 -8.93
N LYS A 17 -6.53 -13.96 -10.20
CA LYS A 17 -6.69 -15.22 -10.93
C LYS A 17 -5.91 -16.36 -10.27
N TYR A 18 -4.74 -16.08 -9.73
CA TYR A 18 -3.89 -17.10 -9.09
C TYR A 18 -4.36 -17.48 -7.68
N LEU A 19 -4.92 -16.52 -6.93
CA LEU A 19 -5.26 -16.72 -5.52
C LEU A 19 -6.66 -17.32 -5.28
N GLY A 20 -7.59 -17.09 -6.19
CA GLY A 20 -8.94 -17.66 -6.08
C GLY A 20 -9.90 -16.83 -5.25
N GLY A 21 -11.05 -17.40 -4.90
CA GLY A 21 -12.23 -16.67 -4.40
C GLY A 21 -12.18 -16.13 -2.97
N ASP A 22 -11.26 -16.65 -2.13
CA ASP A 22 -11.14 -16.15 -0.75
C ASP A 22 -10.41 -14.81 -0.66
N TYR A 23 -9.85 -14.36 -1.77
CA TYR A 23 -9.06 -13.14 -1.85
C TYR A 23 -9.73 -12.13 -2.76
N LYS A 24 -9.77 -10.88 -2.32
CA LYS A 24 -10.13 -9.75 -3.17
C LYS A 24 -8.87 -8.93 -3.41
N VAL A 25 -8.54 -8.69 -4.68
CA VAL A 25 -7.34 -7.94 -5.04
C VAL A 25 -7.74 -6.60 -5.63
N LEU A 26 -7.22 -5.52 -5.07
CA LEU A 26 -7.47 -4.16 -5.53
C LEU A 26 -6.14 -3.47 -5.82
N ALA A 27 -6.17 -2.52 -6.75
CA ALA A 27 -5.01 -1.73 -7.11
C ALA A 27 -5.07 -0.36 -6.44
N SER A 28 -3.90 0.13 -6.02
CA SER A 28 -3.78 1.49 -5.48
C SER A 28 -3.57 2.53 -6.58
N TYR A 29 -3.27 2.10 -7.81
CA TYR A 29 -2.89 2.98 -8.91
C TYR A 29 -1.66 3.83 -8.58
N GLY A 30 -0.66 3.19 -7.99
CA GLY A 30 0.55 3.85 -7.53
C GLY A 30 0.36 4.44 -6.14
N HIS A 31 0.95 5.59 -5.88
CA HIS A 31 0.81 6.27 -4.59
C HIS A 31 -0.60 6.84 -4.42
N VAL A 32 -1.18 6.68 -3.23
CA VAL A 32 -2.51 7.20 -2.90
C VAL A 32 -2.44 8.61 -2.30
N ARG A 33 -1.25 9.05 -1.87
CA ARG A 33 -1.04 10.39 -1.31
C ARG A 33 0.40 10.82 -1.54
N ASP A 34 0.66 12.13 -1.45
CA ASP A 34 1.98 12.70 -1.56
C ASP A 34 2.04 14.01 -0.77
N LEU A 35 3.20 14.64 -0.73
CA LEU A 35 3.37 15.94 -0.09
C LEU A 35 2.68 17.02 -0.94
N PRO A 36 2.01 18.01 -0.31
CA PRO A 36 1.48 19.13 -1.07
C PRO A 36 2.61 19.91 -1.75
N PRO A 37 2.37 20.49 -2.94
CA PRO A 37 3.40 21.24 -3.68
C PRO A 37 3.58 22.66 -3.13
N LYS A 38 3.90 22.77 -1.85
CA LYS A 38 4.11 24.05 -1.18
C LYS A 38 5.20 23.93 -0.13
N ASP A 39 5.86 25.04 0.19
CA ASP A 39 6.88 25.07 1.23
C ASP A 39 6.26 24.74 2.60
N GLY A 40 7.07 24.13 3.46
CA GLY A 40 6.64 23.79 4.82
C GLY A 40 5.93 22.45 4.95
N SER A 41 5.84 21.68 3.85
CA SER A 41 5.26 20.33 3.92
C SER A 41 6.12 19.36 4.73
N VAL A 42 7.41 19.62 4.83
CA VAL A 42 8.33 18.86 5.68
C VAL A 42 8.74 19.75 6.83
N ARG A 43 8.63 19.27 8.06
CA ARG A 43 8.90 20.04 9.29
C ARG A 43 10.05 19.40 10.06
N PRO A 44 11.30 19.83 9.79
CA PRO A 44 12.48 19.23 10.44
C PRO A 44 12.45 19.31 11.97
N ASP A 45 11.93 20.41 12.52
CA ASP A 45 11.84 20.62 13.97
C ASP A 45 10.90 19.61 14.65
N GLU A 46 10.08 18.92 13.88
CA GLU A 46 9.15 17.90 14.37
C GLU A 46 9.56 16.50 13.94
N GLY A 47 10.88 16.25 13.78
CA GLY A 47 11.39 14.94 13.38
C GLY A 47 11.07 14.58 11.93
N PHE A 48 11.09 15.59 11.05
CA PHE A 48 10.72 15.43 9.64
C PHE A 48 9.28 14.99 9.42
N ALA A 49 8.38 15.38 10.33
CA ALA A 49 6.95 15.19 10.12
C ALA A 49 6.53 15.83 8.80
N MET A 50 5.66 15.16 8.05
CA MET A 50 5.25 15.59 6.72
C MET A 50 3.74 15.76 6.64
N ASP A 51 3.31 16.79 5.90
CA ASP A 51 1.90 17.02 5.63
C ASP A 51 1.49 16.23 4.38
N TRP A 52 0.95 15.05 4.58
CA TRP A 52 0.53 14.19 3.48
C TRP A 52 -0.88 14.55 3.02
N GLU A 53 -1.07 14.58 1.69
CA GLU A 53 -2.37 14.80 1.08
C GLU A 53 -2.74 13.61 0.19
N VAL A 54 -4.00 13.19 0.28
CA VAL A 54 -4.58 12.22 -0.65
C VAL A 54 -4.81 12.95 -1.98
N TYR A 55 -4.46 12.31 -3.09
CA TYR A 55 -4.74 12.87 -4.41
C TYR A 55 -6.24 13.12 -4.56
N GLN A 56 -6.61 14.30 -5.05
CA GLN A 56 -7.99 14.77 -5.06
C GLN A 56 -8.77 14.48 -6.35
N ASP A 57 -8.15 13.84 -7.34
CA ASP A 57 -8.91 13.48 -8.55
C ASP A 57 -9.95 12.40 -8.22
N LYS A 58 -11.01 12.38 -9.03
CA LYS A 58 -12.14 11.46 -8.80
C LYS A 58 -11.71 10.00 -8.79
N ARG A 59 -10.82 9.62 -9.73
CA ARG A 59 -10.35 8.24 -9.83
C ARG A 59 -9.65 7.79 -8.55
N ASN A 60 -8.79 8.64 -8.02
CA ASN A 60 -8.05 8.32 -6.78
C ASN A 60 -9.01 8.24 -5.59
N ARG A 61 -9.94 9.18 -5.47
CA ARG A 61 -10.91 9.19 -4.37
C ARG A 61 -11.80 7.95 -4.40
N ASP A 62 -12.27 7.56 -5.58
CA ASP A 62 -13.10 6.37 -5.74
C ASP A 62 -12.32 5.11 -5.37
N GLN A 63 -11.05 5.04 -5.77
CA GLN A 63 -10.20 3.89 -5.46
C GLN A 63 -9.87 3.80 -3.97
N VAL A 64 -9.54 4.92 -3.35
CA VAL A 64 -9.29 4.98 -1.91
C VAL A 64 -10.52 4.52 -1.14
N LYS A 65 -11.71 4.98 -1.55
CA LYS A 65 -12.96 4.56 -0.93
C LYS A 65 -13.20 3.06 -1.10
N ALA A 66 -12.97 2.53 -2.30
CA ALA A 66 -13.14 1.10 -2.57
C ALA A 66 -12.21 0.25 -1.68
N ILE A 67 -10.96 0.68 -1.54
CA ILE A 67 -9.98 0.00 -0.68
C ILE A 67 -10.43 0.05 0.79
N ALA A 68 -10.85 1.22 1.26
CA ALA A 68 -11.30 1.38 2.65
C ALA A 68 -12.55 0.53 2.94
N ASP A 69 -13.53 0.54 2.03
CA ASP A 69 -14.76 -0.25 2.20
C ASP A 69 -14.45 -1.75 2.23
N ALA A 70 -13.56 -2.21 1.36
CA ALA A 70 -13.14 -3.62 1.34
C ALA A 70 -12.35 -3.99 2.60
N ALA A 71 -11.46 -3.10 3.06
CA ALA A 71 -10.66 -3.33 4.26
C ALA A 71 -11.51 -3.49 5.51
N LYS A 72 -12.58 -2.72 5.63
CA LYS A 72 -13.50 -2.82 6.78
C LYS A 72 -14.17 -4.19 6.87
N LYS A 73 -14.31 -4.88 5.75
CA LYS A 73 -14.93 -6.20 5.68
C LYS A 73 -13.93 -7.33 5.66
N ALA A 74 -12.63 -7.02 5.58
CA ALA A 74 -11.59 -8.02 5.46
C ALA A 74 -11.13 -8.51 6.82
N ASP A 75 -10.78 -9.79 6.89
CA ASP A 75 -10.18 -10.37 8.08
C ASP A 75 -8.68 -10.08 8.15
N ARG A 76 -8.07 -9.85 6.99
CA ARG A 76 -6.64 -9.63 6.86
C ARG A 76 -6.35 -8.71 5.68
N LEU A 77 -5.38 -7.82 5.85
CA LEU A 77 -4.87 -6.97 4.77
C LEU A 77 -3.48 -7.48 4.36
N ILE A 78 -3.29 -7.71 3.08
CA ILE A 78 -2.02 -8.16 2.52
C ILE A 78 -1.52 -7.08 1.55
N LEU A 79 -0.37 -6.50 1.86
CA LEU A 79 0.25 -5.46 1.05
C LEU A 79 1.28 -6.11 0.15
N ALA A 80 0.95 -6.23 -1.14
CA ALA A 80 1.70 -7.03 -2.11
C ALA A 80 2.27 -6.20 -3.27
N THR A 81 2.68 -4.97 -2.98
CA THR A 81 3.36 -4.12 -3.94
C THR A 81 4.80 -4.59 -4.17
N ASP A 82 5.49 -3.98 -5.15
CA ASP A 82 6.86 -4.39 -5.52
C ASP A 82 7.82 -4.39 -4.33
N PRO A 83 8.87 -5.24 -4.35
CA PRO A 83 9.79 -5.37 -3.23
C PRO A 83 10.87 -4.30 -3.17
N ASP A 84 10.71 -3.18 -3.88
CA ASP A 84 11.66 -2.07 -3.85
C ASP A 84 11.20 -0.98 -2.87
N ARG A 85 11.99 0.08 -2.76
CA ARG A 85 11.71 1.22 -1.87
C ARG A 85 10.38 1.88 -2.22
N GLU A 86 10.06 2.06 -3.49
CA GLU A 86 8.80 2.66 -3.92
C GLU A 86 7.62 1.76 -3.56
N GLY A 87 7.74 0.46 -3.78
CA GLY A 87 6.69 -0.50 -3.42
C GLY A 87 6.45 -0.53 -1.92
N GLU A 88 7.52 -0.46 -1.13
CA GLU A 88 7.40 -0.42 0.32
C GLU A 88 6.70 0.85 0.77
N ALA A 89 7.03 2.00 0.15
CA ALA A 89 6.38 3.27 0.45
C ALA A 89 4.90 3.26 0.09
N ILE A 90 4.52 2.68 -1.04
CA ILE A 90 3.11 2.54 -1.44
C ILE A 90 2.34 1.74 -0.38
N SER A 91 2.90 0.62 0.06
CA SER A 91 2.29 -0.19 1.12
C SER A 91 2.13 0.59 2.42
N TRP A 92 3.16 1.34 2.81
CA TRP A 92 3.12 2.18 4.00
C TRP A 92 2.03 3.25 3.91
N HIS A 93 1.92 3.95 2.78
CA HIS A 93 0.88 4.97 2.57
C HIS A 93 -0.52 4.37 2.66
N VAL A 94 -0.73 3.20 2.07
CA VAL A 94 -2.03 2.52 2.14
C VAL A 94 -2.36 2.17 3.59
N GLN A 95 -1.41 1.58 4.31
CA GLN A 95 -1.61 1.22 5.72
C GLN A 95 -1.92 2.45 6.57
N GLU A 96 -1.16 3.53 6.42
CA GLU A 96 -1.38 4.77 7.18
C GLU A 96 -2.75 5.37 6.88
N LEU A 97 -3.15 5.39 5.61
CA LEU A 97 -4.44 5.93 5.19
C LEU A 97 -5.59 5.12 5.79
N LEU A 98 -5.50 3.79 5.76
CA LEU A 98 -6.54 2.93 6.33
C LEU A 98 -6.61 3.04 7.85
N ALA A 99 -5.46 3.18 8.52
CA ALA A 99 -5.43 3.40 9.97
C ALA A 99 -6.12 4.72 10.32
N LYS A 100 -5.85 5.77 9.55
CA LYS A 100 -6.48 7.09 9.75
C LYS A 100 -7.99 7.05 9.57
N LYS A 101 -8.46 6.23 8.64
CA LYS A 101 -9.92 6.03 8.37
C LYS A 101 -10.55 5.01 9.30
N LYS A 102 -9.78 4.41 10.21
CA LYS A 102 -10.23 3.35 11.11
C LYS A 102 -10.79 2.14 10.34
N ALA A 103 -10.16 1.85 9.19
CA ALA A 103 -10.55 0.75 8.31
C ALA A 103 -9.54 -0.39 8.29
N LEU A 104 -8.46 -0.29 9.09
CA LEU A 104 -7.39 -1.28 9.08
C LEU A 104 -7.84 -2.58 9.73
N PRO A 105 -7.72 -3.74 9.03
CA PRO A 105 -8.01 -5.04 9.64
C PRO A 105 -7.10 -5.35 10.82
N ALA A 106 -7.52 -6.29 11.65
CA ALA A 106 -6.73 -6.70 12.82
C ALA A 106 -5.37 -7.30 12.44
N LYS A 107 -5.28 -7.95 11.28
CA LYS A 107 -4.04 -8.55 10.79
C LYS A 107 -3.61 -7.86 9.50
N VAL A 108 -2.36 -7.37 9.48
CA VAL A 108 -1.76 -6.70 8.31
C VAL A 108 -0.41 -7.37 8.04
N ASP A 109 -0.22 -7.86 6.82
CA ASP A 109 1.02 -8.50 6.40
C ASP A 109 1.55 -7.88 5.10
N ARG A 110 2.86 -7.91 4.94
CA ARG A 110 3.56 -7.52 3.72
C ARG A 110 4.02 -8.77 3.02
N VAL A 111 3.77 -8.87 1.72
CA VAL A 111 4.19 -10.00 0.90
C VAL A 111 4.91 -9.45 -0.33
N THR A 112 6.04 -10.06 -0.67
CA THR A 112 6.80 -9.67 -1.86
C THR A 112 7.11 -10.89 -2.72
N PHE A 113 7.12 -10.71 -4.04
CA PHE A 113 7.50 -11.76 -4.97
C PHE A 113 8.25 -11.14 -6.14
N ASN A 114 9.23 -11.89 -6.66
CA ASN A 114 10.11 -11.41 -7.72
C ASN A 114 9.54 -11.60 -9.12
N ALA A 115 8.49 -12.40 -9.27
CA ALA A 115 7.87 -12.69 -10.55
C ALA A 115 6.35 -12.85 -10.37
N ILE A 116 5.58 -12.48 -11.39
CA ILE A 116 4.13 -12.64 -11.38
C ILE A 116 3.78 -13.97 -12.04
N THR A 117 4.13 -15.05 -11.37
CA THR A 117 3.77 -16.42 -11.77
C THR A 117 2.95 -17.04 -10.64
N LYS A 118 2.14 -18.05 -10.98
CA LYS A 118 1.32 -18.72 -9.97
C LYS A 118 2.19 -19.28 -8.83
N GLY A 119 3.29 -19.94 -9.17
CA GLY A 119 4.20 -20.51 -8.17
C GLY A 119 4.83 -19.46 -7.27
N ALA A 120 5.34 -18.37 -7.85
CA ALA A 120 5.98 -17.30 -7.08
C ALA A 120 4.98 -16.60 -6.16
N VAL A 121 3.77 -16.31 -6.65
CA VAL A 121 2.71 -15.65 -5.86
C VAL A 121 2.26 -16.56 -4.72
N THR A 122 1.95 -17.82 -4.98
CA THR A 122 1.47 -18.73 -3.93
C THR A 122 2.56 -19.01 -2.89
N GLU A 123 3.82 -19.14 -3.30
CA GLU A 123 4.92 -19.30 -2.36
C GLU A 123 5.08 -18.07 -1.47
N ALA A 124 5.04 -16.88 -2.06
CA ALA A 124 5.18 -15.63 -1.31
C ALA A 124 4.10 -15.46 -0.25
N MET A 125 2.87 -15.92 -0.54
CA MET A 125 1.76 -15.86 0.42
C MET A 125 2.01 -16.71 1.67
N THR A 126 2.94 -17.64 1.62
CA THR A 126 3.32 -18.46 2.79
C THR A 126 4.43 -17.83 3.63
N ARG A 127 4.99 -16.70 3.17
CA ARG A 127 6.11 -16.01 3.82
C ARG A 127 5.81 -14.53 4.07
N PRO A 128 4.73 -14.21 4.81
CA PRO A 128 4.41 -12.82 5.12
C PRO A 128 5.44 -12.21 6.08
N ARG A 129 5.63 -10.90 5.98
CA ARG A 129 6.50 -10.15 6.88
C ARG A 129 5.83 -8.82 7.27
N ALA A 130 6.46 -8.09 8.17
CA ALA A 130 6.06 -6.72 8.48
C ALA A 130 6.63 -5.76 7.43
N LEU A 131 6.14 -4.52 7.43
CA LEU A 131 6.73 -3.47 6.60
C LEU A 131 8.20 -3.25 6.97
N ASP A 132 9.02 -3.00 5.96
CA ASP A 132 10.45 -2.74 6.15
C ASP A 132 10.65 -1.26 6.48
N GLN A 133 10.87 -0.96 7.75
CA GLN A 133 11.00 0.41 8.22
C GLN A 133 12.22 1.11 7.62
N ASP A 134 13.30 0.38 7.36
CA ASP A 134 14.50 0.96 6.76
C ASP A 134 14.24 1.47 5.34
N LEU A 135 13.47 0.73 4.55
CA LEU A 135 13.08 1.16 3.21
C LEU A 135 12.14 2.36 3.27
N ILE A 136 11.24 2.38 4.23
CA ILE A 136 10.30 3.50 4.44
C ILE A 136 11.09 4.75 4.84
N ASP A 137 12.03 4.62 5.78
CA ASP A 137 12.86 5.73 6.23
C ASP A 137 13.71 6.30 5.09
N ALA A 138 14.25 5.44 4.23
CA ALA A 138 15.01 5.86 3.06
C ALA A 138 14.12 6.65 2.08
N TYR A 139 12.90 6.22 1.86
CA TYR A 139 11.93 6.93 1.03
C TYR A 139 11.62 8.31 1.62
N LEU A 140 11.32 8.38 2.92
CA LEU A 140 10.97 9.62 3.59
C LEU A 140 12.14 10.61 3.58
N ALA A 141 13.36 10.13 3.83
CA ALA A 141 14.54 10.97 3.79
C ALA A 141 14.75 11.57 2.40
N ARG A 142 14.58 10.79 1.35
CA ARG A 142 14.70 11.28 -0.02
C ARG A 142 13.65 12.33 -0.35
N ARG A 143 12.40 12.10 0.06
CA ARG A 143 11.31 13.07 -0.16
C ARG A 143 11.58 14.39 0.60
N ALA A 144 12.16 14.31 1.77
CA ALA A 144 12.47 15.49 2.56
C ALA A 144 13.56 16.37 1.91
N LEU A 145 14.45 15.77 1.11
CA LEU A 145 15.52 16.48 0.43
C LEU A 145 15.11 17.04 -0.93
N ASP A 146 14.04 16.54 -1.51
CA ASP A 146 13.51 17.04 -2.78
C ASP A 146 12.68 18.36 -2.57
#